data_0e4e0a54fad8e5770dbdbf9125a66eab
#
_entry.id   0e4e0a54fad8e5770dbdbf9125a66eab
#
_cell.length_a   1.000
_cell.length_b   1.000
_cell.length_c   1.000
_cell.angle_alpha   90.00
_cell.angle_beta   90.00
_cell.angle_gamma   90.00
#
_symmetry.space_group_name_H-M   'P 1'
#
loop_
_entity.id
_entity.type
_entity.pdbx_description
1 polymer ?
#
loop_
_entity_poly.entity_id
_entity_poly.type
_entity_poly.pdbx_seq_one_letter_code
_entity_poly.pdbx_strand_id
1 'polypeptide(L)'
;MHKQTGSKGCFRCLVGIRRLVELYRLALILLSLSLPSLAQAQSTIPSLAPNLADSAPDTYVVQQGDTLWDISALFLDEPWRWPELWSVNPDVRDPNLIYPGDVLYLRWDNGTPGVYLSDRPRVGVTKLSPKIRTRPLVSAISEIPRDVIDPFIAYHRFETELDTSRFARVLGGADGRLIFGLGDSVHVAGNLESDITHYDVVRLSERLTDPVTGEVLGQLLMSVGRVALSRAAANQREASRFDVIGTREEIRAGDVLLPVYDGEVVSLFKPRAPDKPVTSGAILYVDGGVSQIGALDVVATNLGRVDGAEVGHILSITKQITKMRDPETGEILSLPVKPAGTLMLFSVHDQASFGLVLAANQPLAVGDALVDP
;
A
#
# COMPACT_ATOMS: atom_id res chain seq x y z
N MET A 1 84.43 72.13 -14.27
CA MET A 1 83.89 71.56 -15.50
C MET A 1 82.92 70.41 -15.09
N HIS A 2 81.67 70.70 -15.20
CA HIS A 2 80.63 69.95 -15.94
C HIS A 2 80.32 68.58 -15.48
N LYS A 3 79.11 68.15 -15.29
CA LYS A 3 77.83 68.36 -15.98
C LYS A 3 76.66 67.85 -15.13
N GLN A 4 75.56 68.58 -15.10
CA GLN A 4 74.26 68.08 -14.66
C GLN A 4 73.72 67.06 -15.67
N THR A 5 73.07 65.99 -15.21
CA THR A 5 72.07 65.29 -15.99
C THR A 5 70.90 64.86 -15.07
N GLY A 6 69.76 65.23 -15.50
CA GLY A 6 68.52 65.32 -14.78
C GLY A 6 67.75 64.02 -14.55
N SER A 7 67.03 64.10 -13.48
CA SER A 7 66.03 63.16 -13.07
C SER A 7 64.72 63.44 -13.84
N LYS A 8 64.41 62.61 -14.81
CA LYS A 8 63.07 62.51 -15.41
C LYS A 8 62.65 60.98 -15.45
N GLY A 9 62.18 60.44 -14.35
CA GLY A 9 61.84 59.02 -14.39
C GLY A 9 60.90 58.52 -13.29
N CYS A 10 60.19 59.43 -12.57
CA CYS A 10 59.41 58.94 -11.43
C CYS A 10 57.89 59.22 -11.44
N PHE A 11 57.43 59.97 -12.49
CA PHE A 11 55.97 60.29 -12.50
C PHE A 11 55.09 59.34 -13.26
N ARG A 12 55.66 58.47 -14.10
CA ARG A 12 54.87 57.50 -14.87
C ARG A 12 54.57 56.19 -14.10
N CYS A 13 55.36 55.87 -13.09
CA CYS A 13 55.10 54.62 -12.25
C CYS A 13 53.96 54.85 -11.25
N LEU A 14 53.77 56.02 -10.70
CA LEU A 14 52.72 56.28 -9.70
C LEU A 14 51.28 56.21 -10.29
N VAL A 15 51.11 56.64 -11.54
CA VAL A 15 49.78 56.60 -12.20
C VAL A 15 49.35 55.20 -12.56
N GLY A 16 50.30 54.30 -12.89
CA GLY A 16 50.03 52.90 -13.19
C GLY A 16 49.54 52.11 -11.96
N ILE A 17 50.16 52.39 -10.81
CA ILE A 17 49.82 51.67 -9.57
C ILE A 17 48.43 52.08 -9.06
N ARG A 18 48.04 53.34 -9.17
CA ARG A 18 46.70 53.79 -8.78
C ARG A 18 45.60 53.18 -9.67
N ARG A 19 45.83 53.06 -10.97
CA ARG A 19 44.86 52.40 -11.87
C ARG A 19 44.77 50.91 -11.63
N LEU A 20 45.85 50.23 -11.25
CA LEU A 20 45.81 48.81 -10.91
C LEU A 20 45.03 48.52 -9.61
N VAL A 21 45.20 49.38 -8.60
CA VAL A 21 44.48 49.27 -7.31
C VAL A 21 42.97 49.53 -7.48
N GLU A 22 42.60 50.50 -8.33
CA GLU A 22 41.18 50.75 -8.64
C GLU A 22 40.55 49.61 -9.44
N LEU A 23 41.26 49.01 -10.40
CA LEU A 23 40.80 47.82 -11.13
C LEU A 23 40.67 46.60 -10.23
N TYR A 24 41.56 46.43 -9.26
CA TYR A 24 41.49 45.34 -8.28
C TYR A 24 40.33 45.51 -7.30
N ARG A 25 40.02 46.78 -6.89
CA ARG A 25 38.83 47.07 -6.07
C ARG A 25 37.53 46.85 -6.83
N LEU A 26 37.44 47.24 -8.10
CA LEU A 26 36.29 46.98 -8.96
C LEU A 26 36.13 45.49 -9.23
N ALA A 27 37.20 44.72 -9.43
CA ALA A 27 37.15 43.26 -9.58
C ALA A 27 36.70 42.56 -8.30
N LEU A 28 37.12 43.01 -7.12
CA LEU A 28 36.67 42.47 -5.83
C LEU A 28 35.21 42.79 -5.55
N ILE A 29 34.70 43.97 -5.95
CA ILE A 29 33.28 44.32 -5.82
C ILE A 29 32.42 43.51 -6.79
N LEU A 30 32.88 43.28 -8.01
CA LEU A 30 32.18 42.42 -8.99
C LEU A 30 32.21 40.91 -8.60
N LEU A 31 33.26 40.45 -7.93
CA LEU A 31 33.37 39.09 -7.43
C LEU A 31 32.45 38.86 -6.21
N SER A 32 32.15 39.89 -5.42
CA SER A 32 31.22 39.79 -4.30
C SER A 32 29.74 39.84 -4.72
N LEU A 33 29.44 40.29 -5.94
CA LEU A 33 28.07 40.30 -6.51
C LEU A 33 27.72 39.03 -7.28
N SER A 34 28.71 38.16 -7.53
CA SER A 34 28.51 36.91 -8.27
C SER A 34 28.52 35.64 -7.38
N LEU A 35 28.44 35.78 -6.07
CA LEU A 35 28.11 34.63 -5.23
C LEU A 35 26.66 34.27 -5.52
N PRO A 36 26.40 33.08 -6.14
CA PRO A 36 25.04 32.59 -6.20
C PRO A 36 24.59 32.47 -4.74
N SER A 37 23.50 33.13 -4.41
CA SER A 37 22.74 32.86 -3.20
C SER A 37 22.53 31.33 -3.19
N LEU A 38 23.30 30.63 -2.37
CA LEU A 38 22.95 29.29 -1.97
C LEU A 38 21.59 29.43 -1.30
N ALA A 39 20.54 29.31 -2.12
CA ALA A 39 19.23 28.98 -1.58
C ALA A 39 19.47 27.74 -0.71
N GLN A 40 19.47 27.94 0.59
CA GLN A 40 19.37 26.87 1.54
C GLN A 40 18.05 26.19 1.16
N ALA A 41 18.15 25.12 0.36
CA ALA A 41 17.14 24.11 0.37
C ALA A 41 17.09 23.68 1.85
N GLN A 42 16.13 24.21 2.57
CA GLN A 42 15.70 23.62 3.82
C GLN A 42 15.24 22.23 3.41
N SER A 43 16.16 21.25 3.52
CA SER A 43 15.77 19.87 3.64
C SER A 43 14.89 19.87 4.89
N THR A 44 13.58 19.86 4.70
CA THR A 44 12.62 19.45 5.71
C THR A 44 13.00 18.03 6.02
N ILE A 45 13.83 17.86 7.04
CA ILE A 45 13.99 16.58 7.72
C ILE A 45 12.56 16.26 8.14
N PRO A 46 11.95 15.14 7.67
CA PRO A 46 10.61 14.79 8.11
C PRO A 46 10.64 14.79 9.63
N SER A 47 9.72 15.50 10.24
CA SER A 47 9.59 15.57 11.69
C SER A 47 9.55 14.15 12.22
N LEU A 48 10.47 13.78 13.11
CA LEU A 48 10.52 12.47 13.72
C LEU A 48 9.24 12.18 14.52
N ALA A 49 8.54 13.23 14.96
CA ALA A 49 7.26 13.14 15.66
C ALA A 49 6.09 13.16 14.66
N PRO A 50 5.07 12.31 14.87
CA PRO A 50 3.87 12.30 14.03
C PRO A 50 3.13 13.63 14.16
N ASN A 51 2.61 14.14 13.04
CA ASN A 51 1.78 15.33 13.03
C ASN A 51 0.38 14.98 13.55
N LEU A 52 -0.06 15.72 14.57
CA LEU A 52 -1.43 15.59 15.07
C LEU A 52 -2.40 16.30 14.11
N ALA A 53 -3.56 15.69 13.92
CA ALA A 53 -4.66 16.32 13.23
C ALA A 53 -5.14 17.57 13.99
N ASP A 54 -5.49 18.63 13.27
CA ASP A 54 -6.01 19.88 13.87
C ASP A 54 -7.24 19.64 14.77
N SER A 55 -7.99 18.58 14.50
CA SER A 55 -9.19 18.16 15.23
C SER A 55 -8.95 17.04 16.24
N ALA A 56 -7.69 16.71 16.55
CA ALA A 56 -7.36 15.60 17.45
C ALA A 56 -8.05 15.78 18.82
N PRO A 57 -8.81 14.78 19.28
CA PRO A 57 -9.49 14.87 20.58
C PRO A 57 -8.51 14.66 21.74
N ASP A 58 -8.74 15.31 22.87
CA ASP A 58 -7.96 15.06 24.10
C ASP A 58 -8.18 13.64 24.63
N THR A 59 -9.38 13.10 24.45
CA THR A 59 -9.78 11.76 24.91
C THR A 59 -10.71 11.10 23.91
N TYR A 60 -10.58 9.77 23.77
CA TYR A 60 -11.45 8.96 22.96
C TYR A 60 -11.83 7.66 23.65
N VAL A 61 -13.08 7.27 23.58
CA VAL A 61 -13.57 5.98 24.08
C VAL A 61 -13.74 5.04 22.91
N VAL A 62 -12.97 3.95 22.89
CA VAL A 62 -13.00 2.95 21.82
C VAL A 62 -14.39 2.35 21.69
N GLN A 63 -14.94 2.35 20.48
CA GLN A 63 -16.26 1.83 20.16
C GLN A 63 -16.16 0.42 19.56
N GLN A 64 -17.29 -0.27 19.55
CA GLN A 64 -17.37 -1.57 18.87
C GLN A 64 -17.39 -1.35 17.35
N GLY A 65 -16.47 -1.98 16.66
CA GLY A 65 -16.27 -1.84 15.22
C GLY A 65 -15.14 -0.89 14.83
N ASP A 66 -14.57 -0.14 15.79
CA ASP A 66 -13.38 0.67 15.52
C ASP A 66 -12.20 -0.20 15.11
N THR A 67 -11.36 0.34 14.25
CA THR A 67 -10.03 -0.19 13.96
C THR A 67 -8.96 0.77 14.50
N LEU A 68 -7.72 0.29 14.63
CA LEU A 68 -6.60 1.17 14.96
C LEU A 68 -6.40 2.26 13.91
N TRP A 69 -6.69 1.95 12.65
CA TRP A 69 -6.67 2.93 11.58
C TRP A 69 -7.67 4.06 11.81
N ASP A 70 -8.95 3.73 12.10
CA ASP A 70 -10.00 4.72 12.34
C ASP A 70 -9.67 5.60 13.54
N ILE A 71 -9.19 4.99 14.63
CA ILE A 71 -8.76 5.72 15.83
C ILE A 71 -7.57 6.63 15.49
N SER A 72 -6.59 6.13 14.74
CA SER A 72 -5.42 6.92 14.36
C SER A 72 -5.77 8.10 13.46
N ALA A 73 -6.75 7.95 12.58
CA ALA A 73 -7.25 9.04 11.74
C ALA A 73 -7.93 10.17 12.54
N LEU A 74 -8.33 9.93 13.79
CA LEU A 74 -8.83 10.98 14.68
C LEU A 74 -7.70 11.79 15.30
N PHE A 75 -6.53 11.18 15.51
CA PHE A 75 -5.41 11.81 16.21
C PHE A 75 -4.32 12.33 15.27
N LEU A 76 -4.16 11.75 14.07
CA LEU A 76 -3.04 12.01 13.17
C LEU A 76 -3.52 12.47 11.79
N ASP A 77 -2.80 13.41 11.20
CA ASP A 77 -2.94 13.74 9.78
C ASP A 77 -2.48 12.58 8.89
N GLU A 78 -1.54 11.76 9.40
CA GLU A 78 -0.98 10.59 8.75
C GLU A 78 -1.31 9.33 9.57
N PRO A 79 -2.48 8.71 9.41
CA PRO A 79 -2.95 7.59 10.24
C PRO A 79 -2.00 6.39 10.30
N TRP A 80 -1.23 6.12 9.23
CA TRP A 80 -0.27 5.00 9.16
C TRP A 80 0.91 5.15 10.15
N ARG A 81 1.13 6.34 10.68
CA ARG A 81 2.17 6.59 11.69
C ARG A 81 1.73 6.26 13.11
N TRP A 82 0.58 5.61 13.28
CA TRP A 82 0.08 5.17 14.58
C TRP A 82 1.12 4.38 15.42
N PRO A 83 2.04 3.56 14.84
CA PRO A 83 3.04 2.89 15.64
C PRO A 83 3.94 3.85 16.42
N GLU A 84 4.23 5.03 15.86
CA GLU A 84 5.03 6.05 16.52
C GLU A 84 4.28 6.70 17.67
N LEU A 85 3.01 7.05 17.46
CA LEU A 85 2.12 7.63 18.46
C LEU A 85 1.88 6.66 19.63
N TRP A 86 1.87 5.35 19.34
CA TRP A 86 1.62 4.29 20.30
C TRP A 86 2.87 3.82 21.04
N SER A 87 4.05 4.01 20.47
CA SER A 87 5.34 3.53 21.00
C SER A 87 5.67 4.01 22.42
N VAL A 88 5.01 5.06 22.90
CA VAL A 88 5.16 5.65 24.24
C VAL A 88 4.41 4.90 25.34
N ASN A 89 3.60 3.87 24.98
CA ASN A 89 2.86 3.07 25.97
C ASN A 89 3.69 1.88 26.47
N PRO A 90 4.29 1.94 27.66
CA PRO A 90 5.10 0.84 28.19
C PRO A 90 4.26 -0.40 28.56
N ASP A 91 2.99 -0.19 28.90
CA ASP A 91 2.09 -1.24 29.40
C ASP A 91 1.33 -1.97 28.31
N VAL A 92 1.25 -1.40 27.11
CA VAL A 92 0.59 -2.01 25.94
C VAL A 92 1.65 -2.32 24.88
N ARG A 93 2.24 -3.51 24.99
CA ARG A 93 3.25 -3.98 24.02
C ARG A 93 2.66 -4.35 22.67
N ASP A 94 1.37 -4.65 22.65
CA ASP A 94 0.63 -5.06 21.47
C ASP A 94 -0.59 -4.13 21.31
N PRO A 95 -0.64 -3.31 20.27
CA PRO A 95 -1.79 -2.45 19.98
C PRO A 95 -3.10 -3.22 19.80
N ASN A 96 -3.04 -4.50 19.42
CA ASN A 96 -4.20 -5.37 19.32
C ASN A 96 -4.84 -5.72 20.69
N LEU A 97 -4.27 -5.27 21.78
CA LEU A 97 -4.86 -5.44 23.13
C LEU A 97 -5.77 -4.29 23.55
N ILE A 98 -6.22 -3.46 22.63
CA ILE A 98 -7.24 -2.43 22.86
C ILE A 98 -8.63 -3.05 22.63
N TYR A 99 -9.55 -2.73 23.54
CA TYR A 99 -10.91 -3.29 23.50
C TYR A 99 -11.96 -2.18 23.50
N PRO A 100 -13.13 -2.41 22.91
CA PRO A 100 -14.25 -1.49 23.05
C PRO A 100 -14.54 -1.15 24.52
N GLY A 101 -14.64 0.14 24.81
CA GLY A 101 -14.80 0.69 26.16
C GLY A 101 -13.49 1.15 26.83
N ASP A 102 -12.33 0.86 26.24
CA ASP A 102 -11.06 1.45 26.71
C ASP A 102 -11.06 2.96 26.41
N VAL A 103 -10.41 3.72 27.28
CA VAL A 103 -10.30 5.18 27.14
C VAL A 103 -8.87 5.53 26.74
N LEU A 104 -8.75 6.15 25.59
CA LEU A 104 -7.49 6.68 25.06
C LEU A 104 -7.43 8.19 25.38
N TYR A 105 -6.24 8.69 25.74
CA TYR A 105 -6.03 10.11 25.95
C TYR A 105 -4.72 10.59 25.36
N LEU A 106 -4.75 11.76 24.74
CA LEU A 106 -3.60 12.42 24.19
C LEU A 106 -2.79 13.10 25.30
N ARG A 107 -1.51 12.86 25.35
CA ARG A 107 -0.59 13.52 26.28
C ARG A 107 0.72 13.86 25.58
N TRP A 108 1.29 14.97 25.98
CA TRP A 108 2.60 15.40 25.54
C TRP A 108 3.67 14.99 26.54
N ASP A 109 4.68 14.25 26.11
CA ASP A 109 5.83 13.89 26.91
C ASP A 109 7.09 14.45 26.25
N ASN A 110 7.77 15.35 26.96
CA ASN A 110 8.96 16.07 26.46
C ASN A 110 8.78 16.72 25.06
N GLY A 111 7.58 17.20 24.77
CA GLY A 111 7.26 17.85 23.49
C GLY A 111 6.90 16.88 22.37
N THR A 112 6.82 15.59 22.63
CA THR A 112 6.36 14.57 21.70
C THR A 112 4.94 14.16 22.08
N PRO A 113 3.98 14.17 21.13
CA PRO A 113 2.63 13.70 21.38
C PRO A 113 2.60 12.17 21.49
N GLY A 114 1.79 11.66 22.38
CA GLY A 114 1.56 10.24 22.53
C GLY A 114 0.13 9.95 22.97
N VAL A 115 -0.44 8.86 22.49
CA VAL A 115 -1.75 8.38 22.94
C VAL A 115 -1.54 7.29 23.97
N TYR A 116 -2.16 7.45 25.13
CA TYR A 116 -2.03 6.58 26.27
C TYR A 116 -3.35 5.89 26.57
N LEU A 117 -3.26 4.62 26.94
CA LEU A 117 -4.41 3.89 27.45
C LEU A 117 -4.63 4.28 28.92
N SER A 118 -5.83 4.68 29.29
CA SER A 118 -6.20 4.91 30.68
C SER A 118 -6.10 3.60 31.47
N ASP A 119 -5.55 3.66 32.68
CA ASP A 119 -5.56 2.51 33.56
C ASP A 119 -6.98 1.95 33.66
N ARG A 120 -7.15 0.72 33.21
CA ARG A 120 -8.42 0.01 33.43
C ARG A 120 -8.65 0.01 34.94
N PRO A 121 -9.83 0.45 35.41
CA PRO A 121 -10.11 0.34 36.84
C PRO A 121 -9.91 -1.13 37.23
N ARG A 122 -8.88 -1.40 38.02
CA ARG A 122 -8.67 -2.73 38.58
C ARG A 122 -9.91 -3.01 39.40
N VAL A 123 -10.86 -3.77 38.79
CA VAL A 123 -12.03 -4.26 39.51
C VAL A 123 -11.46 -5.05 40.66
N GLY A 124 -11.61 -4.50 41.87
CA GLY A 124 -11.13 -5.12 43.08
C GLY A 124 -11.60 -6.57 43.12
N VAL A 125 -10.71 -7.49 43.54
CA VAL A 125 -11.01 -8.92 43.59
C VAL A 125 -12.18 -9.13 44.56
N THR A 126 -13.39 -9.06 44.01
CA THR A 126 -14.60 -9.48 44.73
C THR A 126 -14.69 -10.98 44.52
N LYS A 127 -14.59 -11.75 45.61
CA LYS A 127 -14.72 -13.20 45.61
C LYS A 127 -16.15 -13.56 45.12
N LEU A 128 -16.30 -13.80 43.82
CA LEU A 128 -17.55 -14.14 43.21
C LEU A 128 -17.78 -15.65 43.33
N SER A 129 -18.91 -16.03 43.93
CA SER A 129 -19.42 -17.41 43.81
C SER A 129 -19.56 -17.79 42.35
N PRO A 130 -19.27 -19.03 41.93
CA PRO A 130 -19.27 -19.43 40.52
C PRO A 130 -20.69 -19.43 39.99
N LYS A 131 -21.10 -18.32 39.36
CA LYS A 131 -22.20 -18.26 38.43
C LYS A 131 -21.61 -18.18 37.04
N ILE A 132 -21.87 -19.18 36.22
CA ILE A 132 -21.50 -19.16 34.78
C ILE A 132 -22.26 -17.99 34.16
N ARG A 133 -21.56 -16.89 33.91
CA ARG A 133 -22.02 -15.81 33.03
C ARG A 133 -21.24 -15.96 31.74
N THR A 134 -21.91 -16.46 30.71
CA THR A 134 -21.42 -16.32 29.35
C THR A 134 -21.48 -14.85 28.97
N ARG A 135 -20.34 -14.16 29.08
CA ARG A 135 -20.15 -12.89 28.39
C ARG A 135 -19.63 -13.22 27.00
N PRO A 136 -20.16 -12.62 25.93
CA PRO A 136 -19.48 -12.70 24.65
C PRO A 136 -18.05 -12.18 24.85
N LEU A 137 -17.05 -12.93 24.37
CA LEU A 137 -15.70 -12.43 24.31
C LEU A 137 -15.70 -11.19 23.40
N VAL A 138 -15.45 -10.03 23.99
CA VAL A 138 -15.21 -8.82 23.21
C VAL A 138 -13.83 -9.01 22.61
N SER A 139 -13.75 -9.15 21.28
CA SER A 139 -12.50 -9.21 20.57
C SER A 139 -11.79 -7.86 20.66
N ALA A 140 -10.46 -7.90 20.71
CA ALA A 140 -9.67 -6.68 20.52
C ALA A 140 -9.96 -6.09 19.13
N ILE A 141 -9.79 -4.77 19.00
CA ILE A 141 -9.91 -4.11 17.71
C ILE A 141 -8.79 -4.56 16.76
N SER A 142 -9.08 -4.62 15.48
CA SER A 142 -8.08 -4.95 14.46
C SER A 142 -7.30 -3.69 14.03
N GLU A 143 -6.09 -3.87 13.55
CA GLU A 143 -5.30 -2.76 13.00
C GLU A 143 -5.95 -2.17 11.76
N ILE A 144 -6.54 -3.03 10.93
CA ILE A 144 -7.19 -2.70 9.67
C ILE A 144 -8.43 -3.57 9.53
N PRO A 145 -9.47 -3.15 8.76
CA PRO A 145 -10.66 -3.95 8.50
C PRO A 145 -10.31 -5.23 7.74
N ARG A 146 -10.11 -6.33 8.43
CA ARG A 146 -9.74 -7.62 7.82
C ARG A 146 -10.92 -8.30 7.14
N ASP A 147 -12.12 -8.02 7.59
CA ASP A 147 -13.36 -8.51 7.00
C ASP A 147 -13.52 -8.14 5.51
N VAL A 148 -12.86 -7.08 5.06
CA VAL A 148 -12.79 -6.67 3.64
C VAL A 148 -11.66 -7.37 2.90
N ILE A 149 -10.49 -7.55 3.53
CA ILE A 149 -9.30 -8.13 2.90
C ILE A 149 -9.36 -9.66 2.85
N ASP A 150 -9.81 -10.30 3.93
CA ASP A 150 -9.84 -11.76 4.04
C ASP A 150 -10.68 -12.43 2.93
N PRO A 151 -11.87 -11.92 2.54
CA PRO A 151 -12.60 -12.44 1.39
C PRO A 151 -11.79 -12.35 0.10
N PHE A 152 -11.14 -11.22 -0.18
CA PHE A 152 -10.34 -11.05 -1.38
C PHE A 152 -9.19 -12.07 -1.44
N ILE A 153 -8.40 -12.19 -0.38
CA ILE A 153 -7.28 -13.15 -0.30
C ILE A 153 -7.79 -14.59 -0.48
N ALA A 154 -8.95 -14.91 0.09
CA ALA A 154 -9.53 -16.23 -0.01
C ALA A 154 -10.08 -16.57 -1.39
N TYR A 155 -10.45 -15.55 -2.20
CA TYR A 155 -11.15 -15.74 -3.48
C TYR A 155 -10.28 -15.49 -4.69
N HIS A 156 -9.20 -14.72 -4.55
CA HIS A 156 -8.35 -14.34 -5.66
C HIS A 156 -6.93 -14.90 -5.51
N ARG A 157 -6.36 -15.30 -6.63
CA ARG A 157 -4.95 -15.63 -6.77
C ARG A 157 -4.39 -14.83 -7.93
N PHE A 158 -3.12 -14.52 -7.87
CA PHE A 158 -2.42 -13.84 -8.92
C PHE A 158 -1.21 -14.66 -9.35
N GLU A 159 -1.11 -14.91 -10.65
CA GLU A 159 0.00 -15.65 -11.25
C GLU A 159 0.68 -14.77 -12.29
N THR A 160 1.98 -14.53 -12.11
CA THR A 160 2.78 -13.72 -13.03
C THR A 160 2.94 -14.43 -14.38
N GLU A 161 3.22 -15.74 -14.35
CA GLU A 161 3.33 -16.59 -15.52
C GLU A 161 2.33 -17.75 -15.42
N LEU A 162 1.20 -17.65 -16.11
CA LEU A 162 0.20 -18.70 -16.13
C LEU A 162 0.36 -19.56 -17.37
N ASP A 163 1.01 -20.70 -17.24
CA ASP A 163 0.96 -21.78 -18.23
C ASP A 163 -0.19 -22.73 -17.92
N THR A 164 -1.36 -22.44 -18.48
CA THR A 164 -2.57 -23.25 -18.26
C THR A 164 -2.42 -24.70 -18.72
N SER A 165 -1.42 -25.03 -19.55
CA SER A 165 -1.15 -26.40 -20.00
C SER A 165 -0.60 -27.28 -18.89
N ARG A 166 -0.04 -26.71 -17.85
CA ARG A 166 0.52 -27.42 -16.68
C ARG A 166 -0.52 -27.87 -15.68
N PHE A 167 -1.71 -27.26 -15.71
CA PHE A 167 -2.74 -27.51 -14.70
C PHE A 167 -3.82 -28.46 -15.22
N ALA A 168 -4.41 -29.19 -14.29
CA ALA A 168 -5.58 -29.97 -14.58
C ALA A 168 -6.79 -29.06 -14.76
N ARG A 169 -7.74 -29.47 -15.63
CA ARG A 169 -8.94 -28.69 -15.93
C ARG A 169 -10.19 -29.55 -15.89
N VAL A 170 -11.29 -28.92 -15.52
CA VAL A 170 -12.63 -29.55 -15.53
C VAL A 170 -13.05 -29.80 -16.99
N LEU A 171 -13.39 -31.04 -17.32
CA LEU A 171 -13.91 -31.44 -18.62
C LEU A 171 -15.43 -31.34 -18.69
N GLY A 172 -16.10 -31.75 -17.62
CA GLY A 172 -17.56 -31.86 -17.57
C GLY A 172 -18.05 -33.01 -16.69
N GLY A 173 -19.34 -33.24 -16.68
CA GLY A 173 -19.96 -34.40 -16.00
C GLY A 173 -20.14 -35.61 -16.92
N ALA A 174 -20.32 -36.80 -16.36
CA ALA A 174 -20.58 -38.00 -17.11
C ALA A 174 -21.90 -37.96 -17.92
N ASP A 175 -22.83 -37.12 -17.51
CA ASP A 175 -24.13 -36.88 -18.12
C ASP A 175 -24.14 -35.77 -19.17
N GLY A 176 -22.96 -35.25 -19.53
CA GLY A 176 -22.80 -34.15 -20.48
C GLY A 176 -23.06 -32.74 -19.91
N ARG A 177 -23.31 -32.62 -18.61
CA ARG A 177 -23.43 -31.29 -17.97
C ARG A 177 -22.10 -30.58 -18.02
N LEU A 178 -22.17 -29.23 -18.09
CA LEU A 178 -21.03 -28.32 -18.14
C LEU A 178 -20.97 -27.38 -16.94
N ILE A 179 -21.95 -27.45 -16.04
CA ILE A 179 -22.09 -26.60 -14.85
C ILE A 179 -22.37 -27.49 -13.65
N PHE A 180 -21.67 -27.23 -12.55
CA PHE A 180 -21.66 -28.09 -11.34
C PHE A 180 -21.76 -27.27 -10.06
N GLY A 181 -22.52 -27.79 -9.12
CA GLY A 181 -22.71 -27.27 -7.77
C GLY A 181 -22.19 -28.21 -6.70
N LEU A 182 -22.41 -27.84 -5.45
CA LEU A 182 -22.03 -28.63 -4.27
C LEU A 182 -22.66 -30.05 -4.34
N GLY A 183 -21.84 -31.06 -4.12
CA GLY A 183 -22.24 -32.48 -4.15
C GLY A 183 -22.25 -33.12 -5.54
N ASP A 184 -22.04 -32.36 -6.61
CA ASP A 184 -21.86 -32.93 -7.96
C ASP A 184 -20.49 -33.60 -8.10
N SER A 185 -20.35 -34.43 -9.14
CA SER A 185 -19.07 -35.02 -9.54
C SER A 185 -18.65 -34.49 -10.88
N VAL A 186 -17.35 -34.16 -11.01
CA VAL A 186 -16.75 -33.65 -12.25
C VAL A 186 -15.62 -34.56 -12.73
N HIS A 187 -15.39 -34.58 -14.03
CA HIS A 187 -14.25 -35.24 -14.65
C HIS A 187 -13.20 -34.20 -14.96
N VAL A 188 -11.95 -34.53 -14.68
CA VAL A 188 -10.79 -33.65 -14.75
C VAL A 188 -9.69 -34.32 -15.58
N ALA A 189 -9.09 -33.58 -16.49
CA ALA A 189 -7.92 -34.00 -17.24
C ALA A 189 -6.76 -33.04 -17.03
N GLY A 190 -5.55 -33.56 -17.10
CA GLY A 190 -4.30 -32.79 -16.94
C GLY A 190 -3.42 -33.39 -15.85
N ASN A 191 -2.38 -32.65 -15.51
CA ASN A 191 -1.42 -33.09 -14.51
C ASN A 191 -1.96 -32.83 -13.09
N LEU A 192 -1.99 -33.87 -12.29
CA LEU A 192 -2.34 -33.83 -10.88
C LEU A 192 -1.10 -34.21 -10.07
N GLU A 193 -0.90 -33.58 -8.95
CA GLU A 193 0.17 -33.92 -8.02
C GLU A 193 -0.21 -35.17 -7.22
N SER A 194 0.72 -36.13 -7.11
CA SER A 194 0.43 -37.47 -6.58
C SER A 194 -0.06 -37.50 -5.12
N ASP A 195 0.38 -36.50 -4.34
CA ASP A 195 0.15 -36.46 -2.90
C ASP A 195 -1.00 -35.52 -2.51
N ILE A 196 -1.61 -34.85 -3.50
CA ILE A 196 -2.68 -33.88 -3.28
C ILE A 196 -4.03 -34.49 -3.65
N THR A 197 -4.94 -34.46 -2.71
CA THR A 197 -6.33 -34.98 -2.90
C THR A 197 -7.36 -33.85 -2.97
N HIS A 198 -7.01 -32.64 -2.54
CA HIS A 198 -7.91 -31.49 -2.51
C HIS A 198 -7.36 -30.37 -3.38
N TYR A 199 -8.21 -29.84 -4.23
CA TYR A 199 -7.85 -28.76 -5.16
C TYR A 199 -8.87 -27.62 -5.06
N ASP A 200 -8.36 -26.40 -5.14
CA ASP A 200 -9.18 -25.24 -5.43
C ASP A 200 -9.46 -25.18 -6.93
N VAL A 201 -10.72 -24.96 -7.29
CA VAL A 201 -11.12 -24.73 -8.68
C VAL A 201 -11.12 -23.22 -8.90
N VAL A 202 -10.34 -22.80 -9.89
CA VAL A 202 -10.17 -21.39 -10.22
C VAL A 202 -10.58 -21.11 -11.65
N ARG A 203 -11.12 -19.92 -11.88
CA ARG A 203 -11.46 -19.37 -13.19
C ARG A 203 -10.53 -18.23 -13.52
N LEU A 204 -10.05 -18.18 -14.77
CA LEU A 204 -9.30 -17.04 -15.26
C LEU A 204 -10.23 -15.81 -15.30
N SER A 205 -9.80 -14.76 -14.61
CA SER A 205 -10.50 -13.48 -14.57
C SER A 205 -9.74 -12.44 -15.41
N GLU A 206 -9.30 -11.35 -14.82
CA GLU A 206 -8.66 -10.25 -15.53
C GLU A 206 -7.17 -10.49 -15.79
N ARG A 207 -6.70 -10.06 -16.96
CA ARG A 207 -5.28 -9.98 -17.27
C ARG A 207 -4.79 -8.57 -16.92
N LEU A 208 -3.91 -8.48 -15.94
CA LEU A 208 -3.35 -7.20 -15.53
C LEU A 208 -2.27 -6.78 -16.53
N THR A 209 -2.44 -5.59 -17.09
CA THR A 209 -1.53 -5.02 -18.08
C THR A 209 -1.15 -3.61 -17.62
N ASP A 210 0.13 -3.28 -17.66
CA ASP A 210 0.61 -1.94 -17.33
C ASP A 210 0.10 -0.95 -18.42
N PRO A 211 -0.61 0.12 -18.03
CA PRO A 211 -1.21 1.05 -18.98
C PRO A 211 -0.18 1.93 -19.71
N VAL A 212 1.05 2.02 -19.19
CA VAL A 212 2.11 2.85 -19.77
C VAL A 212 2.97 2.04 -20.73
N THR A 213 3.42 0.84 -20.30
CA THR A 213 4.32 -0.01 -21.09
C THR A 213 3.58 -0.98 -21.99
N GLY A 214 2.33 -1.32 -21.67
CA GLY A 214 1.56 -2.37 -22.35
C GLY A 214 2.03 -3.79 -21.99
N GLU A 215 2.91 -3.93 -21.03
CA GLU A 215 3.41 -5.23 -20.57
C GLU A 215 2.34 -5.96 -19.76
N VAL A 216 2.24 -7.28 -19.96
CA VAL A 216 1.36 -8.13 -19.17
C VAL A 216 2.08 -8.47 -17.86
N LEU A 217 1.56 -7.99 -16.76
CA LEU A 217 2.12 -8.21 -15.42
C LEU A 217 1.72 -9.57 -14.83
N GLY A 218 0.59 -10.10 -15.27
CA GLY A 218 0.10 -11.40 -14.84
C GLY A 218 -1.41 -11.60 -15.03
N GLN A 219 -1.91 -12.69 -14.49
CA GLN A 219 -3.31 -13.13 -14.61
C GLN A 219 -3.96 -13.22 -13.23
N LEU A 220 -5.08 -12.56 -13.06
CA LEU A 220 -5.94 -12.73 -11.88
C LEU A 220 -6.79 -13.97 -12.05
N LEU A 221 -6.85 -14.80 -11.02
CA LEU A 221 -7.64 -16.03 -10.94
C LEU A 221 -8.65 -15.89 -9.82
N MET A 222 -9.89 -16.26 -10.08
CA MET A 222 -10.97 -16.26 -9.10
C MET A 222 -11.29 -17.70 -8.66
N SER A 223 -11.25 -17.97 -7.36
CA SER A 223 -11.63 -19.25 -6.80
C SER A 223 -13.15 -19.43 -6.84
N VAL A 224 -13.61 -20.37 -7.64
CA VAL A 224 -15.05 -20.67 -7.80
C VAL A 224 -15.53 -21.81 -6.90
N GLY A 225 -14.61 -22.66 -6.41
CA GLY A 225 -14.99 -23.77 -5.54
C GLY A 225 -13.81 -24.62 -5.12
N ARG A 226 -14.13 -25.76 -4.49
CA ARG A 226 -13.16 -26.77 -4.05
C ARG A 226 -13.65 -28.15 -4.40
N VAL A 227 -12.72 -29.02 -4.84
CA VAL A 227 -13.01 -30.41 -5.19
C VAL A 227 -12.07 -31.37 -4.48
N ALA A 228 -12.57 -32.59 -4.20
CA ALA A 228 -11.78 -33.68 -3.63
C ALA A 228 -11.67 -34.81 -4.64
N LEU A 229 -10.48 -35.41 -4.76
CA LEU A 229 -10.23 -36.54 -5.63
C LEU A 229 -11.00 -37.78 -5.09
N SER A 230 -11.94 -38.28 -5.88
CA SER A 230 -12.69 -39.50 -5.54
C SER A 230 -12.17 -40.72 -6.31
N ARG A 231 -11.64 -40.54 -7.51
CA ARG A 231 -10.99 -41.60 -8.29
C ARG A 231 -9.91 -41.03 -9.21
N ALA A 232 -8.68 -41.46 -9.03
CA ALA A 232 -7.59 -41.12 -9.93
C ALA A 232 -7.74 -41.89 -11.27
N ALA A 233 -7.31 -41.23 -12.36
CA ALA A 233 -7.17 -41.85 -13.67
C ALA A 233 -6.16 -43.00 -13.62
N ALA A 234 -6.47 -44.15 -14.24
CA ALA A 234 -5.56 -45.28 -14.31
C ALA A 234 -4.43 -45.06 -15.36
N ASN A 235 -4.65 -44.17 -16.31
CA ASN A 235 -3.69 -43.87 -17.38
C ASN A 235 -3.96 -42.45 -17.96
N GLN A 236 -3.06 -41.94 -18.81
CA GLN A 236 -3.17 -40.59 -19.42
C GLN A 236 -4.36 -40.38 -20.36
N ARG A 237 -5.08 -41.45 -20.77
CA ARG A 237 -6.25 -41.34 -21.64
C ARG A 237 -7.56 -41.37 -20.84
N GLU A 238 -7.50 -41.52 -19.52
CA GLU A 238 -8.63 -41.50 -18.62
C GLU A 238 -8.71 -40.21 -17.85
N ALA A 239 -9.91 -39.73 -17.57
CA ALA A 239 -10.12 -38.58 -16.72
C ALA A 239 -10.24 -39.02 -15.25
N SER A 240 -9.65 -38.26 -14.35
CA SER A 240 -9.85 -38.40 -12.92
C SER A 240 -11.24 -37.87 -12.53
N ARG A 241 -11.86 -38.50 -11.53
CA ARG A 241 -13.14 -38.06 -10.98
C ARG A 241 -12.91 -37.34 -9.66
N PHE A 242 -13.56 -36.20 -9.54
CA PHE A 242 -13.57 -35.39 -8.34
C PHE A 242 -14.99 -35.11 -7.89
N ASP A 243 -15.19 -35.00 -6.59
CA ASP A 243 -16.45 -34.61 -5.98
C ASP A 243 -16.34 -33.14 -5.52
N VAL A 244 -17.38 -32.36 -5.81
CA VAL A 244 -17.45 -30.94 -5.44
C VAL A 244 -17.80 -30.83 -3.96
N ILE A 245 -16.84 -30.37 -3.15
CA ILE A 245 -16.97 -30.28 -1.69
C ILE A 245 -17.23 -28.85 -1.19
N GLY A 246 -17.13 -27.88 -2.06
CA GLY A 246 -17.45 -26.50 -1.78
C GLY A 246 -17.60 -25.68 -3.05
N THR A 247 -18.56 -24.76 -3.09
CA THR A 247 -18.76 -23.83 -4.20
C THR A 247 -19.03 -22.44 -3.68
N ARG A 248 -18.48 -21.44 -4.37
CA ARG A 248 -18.80 -20.02 -4.24
C ARG A 248 -19.58 -19.56 -5.44
N GLU A 249 -19.13 -20.02 -6.60
CA GLU A 249 -19.83 -19.90 -7.86
C GLU A 249 -20.00 -21.29 -8.47
N GLU A 250 -20.77 -21.38 -9.53
CA GLU A 250 -20.91 -22.59 -10.30
C GLU A 250 -19.58 -22.97 -10.97
N ILE A 251 -19.10 -24.17 -10.72
CA ILE A 251 -17.93 -24.73 -11.41
C ILE A 251 -18.34 -25.02 -12.86
N ARG A 252 -17.49 -24.69 -13.83
CA ARG A 252 -17.77 -24.86 -15.27
C ARG A 252 -16.68 -25.69 -15.95
N ALA A 253 -17.05 -26.34 -17.02
CA ALA A 253 -16.07 -26.94 -17.92
C ALA A 253 -15.07 -25.88 -18.41
N GLY A 254 -13.78 -26.20 -18.33
CA GLY A 254 -12.68 -25.27 -18.61
C GLY A 254 -12.06 -24.60 -17.37
N ASP A 255 -12.73 -24.62 -16.21
CA ASP A 255 -12.13 -24.16 -14.97
C ASP A 255 -10.90 -25.02 -14.61
N VAL A 256 -9.91 -24.40 -13.98
CA VAL A 256 -8.60 -24.98 -13.73
C VAL A 256 -8.48 -25.40 -12.26
N LEU A 257 -7.78 -26.52 -12.00
CA LEU A 257 -7.50 -26.99 -10.66
C LEU A 257 -6.10 -26.53 -10.23
N LEU A 258 -6.03 -25.90 -9.08
CA LEU A 258 -4.78 -25.58 -8.40
C LEU A 258 -4.72 -26.29 -7.06
N PRO A 259 -3.53 -26.73 -6.60
CA PRO A 259 -3.37 -27.22 -5.26
C PRO A 259 -3.91 -26.20 -4.24
N VAL A 260 -4.53 -26.71 -3.16
CA VAL A 260 -4.95 -25.82 -2.07
C VAL A 260 -3.72 -25.12 -1.52
N TYR A 261 -3.74 -23.79 -1.54
CA TYR A 261 -2.66 -22.98 -1.01
C TYR A 261 -2.88 -22.75 0.48
N ASP A 262 -2.10 -23.44 1.29
CA ASP A 262 -2.04 -23.25 2.75
C ASP A 262 -0.99 -22.18 3.11
N GLY A 263 -0.83 -21.15 2.28
CA GLY A 263 0.11 -20.07 2.53
C GLY A 263 -0.20 -19.32 3.83
N GLU A 264 0.83 -18.92 4.53
CA GLU A 264 0.70 -18.06 5.71
C GLU A 264 -0.08 -16.80 5.34
N VAL A 265 -1.29 -16.70 5.85
CA VAL A 265 -2.04 -15.45 5.81
C VAL A 265 -1.29 -14.50 6.74
N VAL A 266 -0.68 -13.47 6.18
CA VAL A 266 0.00 -12.44 6.96
C VAL A 266 -1.02 -11.86 7.95
N SER A 267 -0.84 -12.21 9.21
CA SER A 267 -1.84 -11.92 10.26
C SER A 267 -1.79 -10.47 10.75
N LEU A 268 -0.72 -9.75 10.41
CA LEU A 268 -0.48 -8.39 10.88
C LEU A 268 0.06 -7.52 9.74
N PHE A 269 -0.74 -6.53 9.35
CA PHE A 269 -0.30 -5.48 8.44
C PHE A 269 0.19 -4.29 9.28
N LYS A 270 1.50 -4.01 9.25
CA LYS A 270 2.06 -2.81 9.90
C LYS A 270 2.18 -1.71 8.85
N PRO A 271 1.34 -0.68 8.92
CA PRO A 271 1.41 0.44 7.98
C PRO A 271 2.77 1.14 8.07
N ARG A 272 3.38 1.42 6.94
CA ARG A 272 4.64 2.16 6.83
C ARG A 272 4.78 2.84 5.48
N ALA A 273 5.54 3.92 5.42
CA ALA A 273 5.90 4.54 4.15
C ALA A 273 6.88 3.63 3.37
N PRO A 274 6.90 3.70 2.02
CA PRO A 274 7.91 3.03 1.22
C PRO A 274 9.32 3.49 1.57
N ASP A 275 10.28 2.56 1.57
CA ASP A 275 11.70 2.88 1.83
C ASP A 275 12.36 3.61 0.63
N LYS A 276 11.77 3.45 -0.55
CA LYS A 276 12.25 4.08 -1.80
C LYS A 276 11.12 4.89 -2.44
N PRO A 277 11.43 6.04 -3.05
CA PRO A 277 10.43 6.84 -3.74
C PRO A 277 9.69 6.05 -4.82
N VAL A 278 8.36 6.11 -4.79
CA VAL A 278 7.49 5.53 -5.81
C VAL A 278 7.33 6.53 -6.95
N THR A 279 7.81 6.18 -8.13
CA THR A 279 7.88 7.12 -9.28
C THR A 279 6.86 6.87 -10.38
N SER A 280 6.28 5.65 -10.46
CA SER A 280 5.44 5.24 -11.60
C SER A 280 4.33 4.27 -11.24
N GLY A 281 3.79 4.35 -10.02
CA GLY A 281 2.67 3.52 -9.60
C GLY A 281 1.35 3.96 -10.22
N ALA A 282 0.47 3.01 -10.54
CA ALA A 282 -0.89 3.26 -11.02
C ALA A 282 -1.86 2.16 -10.57
N ILE A 283 -3.13 2.51 -10.43
CA ILE A 283 -4.21 1.55 -10.21
C ILE A 283 -4.55 0.88 -11.54
N LEU A 284 -4.52 -0.45 -11.59
CA LEU A 284 -4.77 -1.25 -12.79
C LEU A 284 -6.17 -1.85 -12.83
N TYR A 285 -6.70 -2.24 -11.70
CA TYR A 285 -7.93 -3.01 -11.58
C TYR A 285 -8.60 -2.69 -10.24
N VAL A 286 -9.91 -2.82 -10.19
CA VAL A 286 -10.71 -2.77 -8.97
C VAL A 286 -11.57 -4.02 -8.87
N ASP A 287 -11.61 -4.63 -7.69
CA ASP A 287 -12.44 -5.79 -7.45
C ASP A 287 -13.93 -5.45 -7.56
N GLY A 288 -14.73 -6.35 -8.16
CA GLY A 288 -16.14 -6.10 -8.41
C GLY A 288 -16.47 -5.27 -9.66
N GLY A 289 -15.48 -4.83 -10.46
CA GLY A 289 -15.68 -4.21 -11.77
C GLY A 289 -16.40 -2.85 -11.77
N VAL A 290 -16.37 -2.13 -10.65
CA VAL A 290 -16.99 -0.80 -10.53
C VAL A 290 -16.14 0.26 -11.23
N SER A 291 -16.80 1.25 -11.82
CA SER A 291 -16.12 2.36 -12.52
C SER A 291 -15.59 3.45 -11.57
N GLN A 292 -16.09 3.50 -10.34
CA GLN A 292 -15.66 4.46 -9.32
C GLN A 292 -15.18 3.69 -8.09
N ILE A 293 -13.98 3.99 -7.68
CA ILE A 293 -13.32 3.36 -6.54
C ILE A 293 -13.51 4.24 -5.31
N GLY A 294 -13.95 3.64 -4.22
CA GLY A 294 -14.17 4.30 -2.93
C GLY A 294 -13.28 3.75 -1.82
N ALA A 295 -13.54 4.18 -0.61
CA ALA A 295 -12.92 3.59 0.57
C ALA A 295 -13.37 2.14 0.75
N LEU A 296 -12.45 1.28 1.21
CA LEU A 296 -12.58 -0.16 1.42
C LEU A 296 -12.66 -1.00 0.13
N ASP A 297 -12.51 -0.40 -1.05
CA ASP A 297 -12.35 -1.19 -2.27
C ASP A 297 -10.94 -1.77 -2.38
N VAL A 298 -10.86 -2.97 -2.95
CA VAL A 298 -9.59 -3.64 -3.25
C VAL A 298 -9.18 -3.33 -4.68
N VAL A 299 -7.94 -2.93 -4.86
CA VAL A 299 -7.38 -2.57 -6.16
C VAL A 299 -6.08 -3.32 -6.44
N ALA A 300 -5.79 -3.57 -7.72
CA ALA A 300 -4.49 -4.02 -8.17
C ALA A 300 -3.66 -2.83 -8.68
N THR A 301 -2.34 -2.92 -8.50
CA THR A 301 -1.38 -1.89 -8.92
C THR A 301 -0.25 -2.51 -9.74
N ASN A 302 0.45 -1.69 -10.54
CA ASN A 302 1.66 -2.08 -11.27
C ASN A 302 2.94 -1.97 -10.42
N LEU A 303 2.80 -1.86 -9.11
CA LEU A 303 3.94 -1.86 -8.20
C LEU A 303 4.15 -3.27 -7.66
N GLY A 304 5.32 -3.83 -7.94
CA GLY A 304 5.69 -5.15 -7.50
C GLY A 304 6.90 -5.16 -6.57
N ARG A 305 7.31 -6.36 -6.18
CA ARG A 305 8.53 -6.56 -5.38
C ARG A 305 9.77 -6.03 -6.09
N VAL A 306 9.78 -6.07 -7.44
CA VAL A 306 10.87 -5.52 -8.27
C VAL A 306 10.99 -4.00 -8.13
N ASP A 307 9.91 -3.30 -7.83
CA ASP A 307 9.85 -1.86 -7.60
C ASP A 307 10.12 -1.50 -6.14
N GLY A 308 10.33 -2.50 -5.28
CA GLY A 308 10.52 -2.33 -3.84
C GLY A 308 9.22 -2.23 -3.05
N ALA A 309 8.09 -2.63 -3.65
CA ALA A 309 6.83 -2.73 -2.92
C ALA A 309 6.88 -3.83 -1.86
N GLU A 310 6.33 -3.57 -0.69
CA GLU A 310 6.23 -4.52 0.41
C GLU A 310 4.86 -4.42 1.09
N VAL A 311 4.46 -5.51 1.73
CA VAL A 311 3.21 -5.55 2.50
C VAL A 311 3.25 -4.52 3.63
N GLY A 312 2.18 -3.75 3.77
CA GLY A 312 2.06 -2.65 4.72
C GLY A 312 2.49 -1.29 4.18
N HIS A 313 3.05 -1.20 2.95
CA HIS A 313 3.35 0.10 2.36
C HIS A 313 2.06 0.92 2.13
N ILE A 314 2.11 2.15 2.58
CA ILE A 314 1.06 3.16 2.36
C ILE A 314 1.46 4.02 1.18
N LEU A 315 0.51 4.28 0.29
CA LEU A 315 0.68 5.09 -0.91
C LEU A 315 -0.41 6.15 -0.98
N SER A 316 -0.06 7.34 -1.43
CA SER A 316 -1.03 8.37 -1.80
C SER A 316 -1.55 8.11 -3.20
N ILE A 317 -2.88 8.12 -3.36
CA ILE A 317 -3.52 8.08 -4.67
C ILE A 317 -3.71 9.51 -5.15
N THR A 318 -3.26 9.78 -6.35
CA THR A 318 -3.38 11.11 -6.96
C THR A 318 -4.05 11.01 -8.32
N LYS A 319 -4.82 12.03 -8.67
CA LYS A 319 -5.37 12.14 -10.02
C LYS A 319 -4.24 12.41 -11.02
N GLN A 320 -4.41 11.96 -12.25
CA GLN A 320 -3.46 12.29 -13.30
C GLN A 320 -3.21 13.80 -13.35
N ILE A 321 -1.95 14.18 -13.56
CA ILE A 321 -1.54 15.57 -13.61
C ILE A 321 -2.37 16.31 -14.65
N THR A 322 -3.25 17.19 -14.20
CA THR A 322 -4.01 18.05 -15.11
C THR A 322 -3.07 19.12 -15.65
N LYS A 323 -2.87 19.09 -16.96
CA LYS A 323 -2.12 20.13 -17.69
C LYS A 323 -3.11 21.20 -18.15
N MET A 324 -2.84 22.44 -17.81
CA MET A 324 -3.63 23.57 -18.24
C MET A 324 -2.77 24.51 -19.10
N ARG A 325 -3.34 24.99 -20.19
CA ARG A 325 -2.67 25.98 -21.02
C ARG A 325 -2.96 27.37 -20.47
N ASP A 326 -1.90 28.12 -20.16
CA ASP A 326 -2.03 29.52 -19.82
C ASP A 326 -2.63 30.29 -21.01
N PRO A 327 -3.77 30.98 -20.86
CA PRO A 327 -4.42 31.68 -21.95
C PRO A 327 -3.63 32.93 -22.43
N GLU A 328 -2.74 33.48 -21.60
CA GLU A 328 -1.95 34.67 -21.97
C GLU A 328 -0.61 34.29 -22.60
N THR A 329 0.12 33.36 -22.02
CA THR A 329 1.47 32.97 -22.47
C THR A 329 1.44 31.80 -23.45
N GLY A 330 0.35 30.99 -23.45
CA GLY A 330 0.24 29.77 -24.24
C GLY A 330 1.06 28.60 -23.67
N GLU A 331 1.72 28.79 -22.53
CA GLU A 331 2.53 27.79 -21.87
C GLU A 331 1.66 26.69 -21.23
N ILE A 332 2.14 25.43 -21.26
CA ILE A 332 1.45 24.32 -20.62
C ILE A 332 1.99 24.20 -19.19
N LEU A 333 1.15 24.54 -18.23
CA LEU A 333 1.46 24.44 -16.80
C LEU A 333 0.85 23.18 -16.21
N SER A 334 1.62 22.49 -15.35
CA SER A 334 1.10 21.38 -14.54
C SER A 334 0.47 21.92 -13.27
N LEU A 335 -0.78 21.56 -13.00
CA LEU A 335 -1.44 21.95 -11.76
C LEU A 335 -0.89 21.12 -10.59
N PRO A 336 -0.78 21.71 -9.38
CA PRO A 336 -0.39 20.95 -8.20
C PRO A 336 -1.39 19.83 -7.95
N VAL A 337 -0.86 18.62 -7.80
CA VAL A 337 -1.65 17.41 -7.57
C VAL A 337 -2.01 17.36 -6.09
N LYS A 338 -3.30 17.20 -5.79
CA LYS A 338 -3.77 16.97 -4.42
C LYS A 338 -4.00 15.48 -4.21
N PRO A 339 -3.66 14.93 -3.03
CA PRO A 339 -4.01 13.56 -2.69
C PRO A 339 -5.52 13.33 -2.82
N ALA A 340 -5.89 12.33 -3.59
CA ALA A 340 -7.27 11.93 -3.82
C ALA A 340 -7.72 10.81 -2.87
N GLY A 341 -6.76 10.06 -2.33
CA GLY A 341 -7.02 8.96 -1.41
C GLY A 341 -5.72 8.35 -0.87
N THR A 342 -5.86 7.33 -0.07
CA THR A 342 -4.75 6.57 0.54
C THR A 342 -4.98 5.09 0.31
N LEU A 343 -3.93 4.38 -0.10
CA LEU A 343 -3.91 2.95 -0.37
C LEU A 343 -2.90 2.25 0.55
N MET A 344 -3.22 1.07 1.04
CA MET A 344 -2.28 0.19 1.72
C MET A 344 -2.12 -1.12 0.96
N LEU A 345 -0.89 -1.54 0.72
CA LEU A 345 -0.59 -2.82 0.08
C LEU A 345 -0.68 -3.96 1.09
N PHE A 346 -1.50 -4.99 0.80
CA PHE A 346 -1.67 -6.16 1.66
C PHE A 346 -1.18 -7.48 1.01
N SER A 347 -0.99 -7.49 -0.31
CA SER A 347 -0.44 -8.63 -1.05
C SER A 347 0.50 -8.12 -2.14
N VAL A 348 1.75 -8.62 -2.16
CA VAL A 348 2.78 -8.14 -3.07
C VAL A 348 3.38 -9.31 -3.84
N HIS A 349 3.29 -9.25 -5.17
CA HIS A 349 3.88 -10.17 -6.13
C HIS A 349 5.07 -9.52 -6.84
N ASP A 350 5.70 -10.21 -7.76
CA ASP A 350 6.93 -9.71 -8.38
C ASP A 350 6.71 -8.42 -9.18
N GLN A 351 5.66 -8.34 -9.98
CA GLN A 351 5.37 -7.20 -10.88
C GLN A 351 4.06 -6.48 -10.57
N ALA A 352 3.28 -6.93 -9.61
CA ALA A 352 2.02 -6.33 -9.22
C ALA A 352 1.77 -6.48 -7.73
N SER A 353 0.90 -5.65 -7.18
CA SER A 353 0.41 -5.81 -5.81
C SER A 353 -1.07 -5.48 -5.69
N PHE A 354 -1.66 -5.94 -4.61
CA PHE A 354 -3.03 -5.64 -4.24
C PHE A 354 -3.05 -4.80 -2.98
N GLY A 355 -3.90 -3.78 -3.01
CA GLY A 355 -4.05 -2.86 -1.90
C GLY A 355 -5.50 -2.58 -1.57
N LEU A 356 -5.72 -2.20 -0.32
CA LEU A 356 -7.00 -1.72 0.20
C LEU A 356 -6.98 -0.20 0.19
N VAL A 357 -8.01 0.42 -0.38
CA VAL A 357 -8.21 1.86 -0.31
C VAL A 357 -8.71 2.20 1.09
N LEU A 358 -7.87 2.84 1.89
CA LEU A 358 -8.19 3.20 3.28
C LEU A 358 -9.00 4.49 3.38
N ALA A 359 -8.76 5.43 2.46
CA ALA A 359 -9.49 6.69 2.39
C ALA A 359 -9.61 7.15 0.93
N ALA A 360 -10.77 7.69 0.58
CA ALA A 360 -11.03 8.31 -0.72
C ALA A 360 -11.69 9.68 -0.50
N ASN A 361 -10.95 10.74 -0.80
CA ASN A 361 -11.42 12.14 -0.66
C ASN A 361 -12.20 12.60 -1.90
N GLN A 362 -12.10 11.87 -2.99
CA GLN A 362 -12.80 12.08 -4.27
C GLN A 362 -12.93 10.73 -4.99
N PRO A 363 -13.86 10.58 -5.95
CA PRO A 363 -13.99 9.35 -6.70
C PRO A 363 -12.67 8.97 -7.38
N LEU A 364 -12.18 7.77 -7.11
CA LEU A 364 -10.96 7.22 -7.70
C LEU A 364 -11.33 6.37 -8.91
N ALA A 365 -10.35 6.11 -9.78
CA ALA A 365 -10.54 5.33 -11.00
C ALA A 365 -9.27 4.54 -11.36
N VAL A 366 -9.44 3.52 -12.19
CA VAL A 366 -8.32 2.84 -12.84
C VAL A 366 -7.52 3.87 -13.65
N GLY A 367 -6.19 3.82 -13.54
CA GLY A 367 -5.26 4.78 -14.12
C GLY A 367 -4.87 5.94 -13.20
N ASP A 368 -5.48 6.09 -12.02
CA ASP A 368 -5.01 7.06 -11.02
C ASP A 368 -3.59 6.68 -10.55
N ALA A 369 -2.75 7.71 -10.37
CA ALA A 369 -1.36 7.51 -10.06
C ALA A 369 -1.14 7.25 -8.56
N LEU A 370 -0.12 6.45 -8.26
CA LEU A 370 0.32 6.14 -6.91
C LEU A 370 1.68 6.79 -6.66
N VAL A 371 1.81 7.48 -5.54
CA VAL A 371 3.02 8.19 -5.13
C VAL A 371 3.28 7.98 -3.64
N ASP A 372 4.42 8.43 -3.16
CA ASP A 372 4.72 8.43 -1.73
C ASP A 372 3.66 9.21 -0.94
N PRO A 373 3.37 8.80 0.29
CA PRO A 373 2.36 9.42 1.15
C PRO A 373 2.71 10.83 1.61
#